data_72418d3098f71303fd022e93e86b5cf9
#
_entry.id   72418d3098f71303fd022e93e86b5cf9
#
_cell.length_a   1.000
_cell.length_b   1.000
_cell.length_c   1.000
_cell.angle_alpha   90.00
_cell.angle_beta   90.00
_cell.angle_gamma   90.00
#
_symmetry.space_group_name_H-M   'P 1'
#
loop_
_entity.id
_entity.type
_entity.pdbx_description
1 polymer ?
#
loop_
_entity_poly.entity_id
_entity_poly.type
_entity_poly.pdbx_seq_one_letter_code
_entity_poly.pdbx_strand_id
1 'polypeptide(L)'
;MTSERLEVQRTIEATPDAVFRVLCDPQGHVAIDSTGMLMDATGEPVTAAGDTFVVHMDREALNDYPLGRYDVTVTITTLVPDREIAWTVKGRIRPQVGHVYGYRLEPAGDAGTLVTSYYDWSSIHPHWREAGIFPVVSEGALRATLGILA
;
A
#
# COMPACT_ATOMS: atom_id res chain seq x y z
N MET A 1 -23.74 5.79 7.92
CA MET A 1 -22.80 4.67 7.99
C MET A 1 -21.38 5.17 7.73
N THR A 2 -20.47 4.81 8.59
CA THR A 2 -19.05 5.17 8.39
C THR A 2 -18.42 4.20 7.41
N SER A 3 -17.82 4.73 6.35
CA SER A 3 -17.08 3.91 5.40
C SER A 3 -15.79 3.39 6.06
N GLU A 4 -15.47 2.12 5.84
CA GLU A 4 -14.24 1.50 6.29
C GLU A 4 -13.21 1.42 5.15
N ARG A 5 -13.26 2.41 4.26
CA ARG A 5 -12.37 2.52 3.11
C ARG A 5 -12.07 3.99 2.83
N LEU A 6 -10.80 4.30 2.60
CA LEU A 6 -10.34 5.60 2.12
C LEU A 6 -9.92 5.47 0.66
N GLU A 7 -10.23 6.47 -0.15
CA GLU A 7 -9.78 6.56 -1.54
C GLU A 7 -9.32 7.96 -1.86
N VAL A 8 -8.20 8.09 -2.56
CA VAL A 8 -7.71 9.35 -3.10
C VAL A 8 -7.27 9.12 -4.54
N GLN A 9 -7.39 10.17 -5.37
CA GLN A 9 -7.09 10.08 -6.81
C GLN A 9 -6.13 11.16 -7.25
N ARG A 10 -5.34 10.83 -8.26
CA ARG A 10 -4.47 11.78 -8.94
C ARG A 10 -4.23 11.32 -10.37
N THR A 11 -4.24 12.26 -11.31
CA THR A 11 -3.81 12.00 -12.68
C THR A 11 -2.30 12.15 -12.76
N ILE A 12 -1.63 11.13 -13.29
CA ILE A 12 -0.18 11.08 -13.44
C ILE A 12 0.16 11.08 -14.92
N GLU A 13 1.16 11.87 -15.32
CA GLU A 13 1.61 12.00 -16.72
C GLU A 13 2.55 10.83 -17.09
N ALA A 14 2.03 9.62 -16.99
CA ALA A 14 2.73 8.39 -17.37
C ALA A 14 1.67 7.37 -17.80
N THR A 15 2.05 6.46 -18.67
CA THR A 15 1.13 5.41 -19.13
C THR A 15 0.82 4.40 -18.02
N PRO A 16 -0.34 3.71 -18.07
CA PRO A 16 -0.69 2.73 -17.04
C PRO A 16 0.37 1.65 -16.83
N ASP A 17 1.00 1.17 -17.89
CA ASP A 17 2.06 0.16 -17.79
C ASP A 17 3.29 0.69 -17.05
N ALA A 18 3.67 1.94 -17.29
CA ALA A 18 4.82 2.57 -16.60
C ALA A 18 4.53 2.73 -15.11
N VAL A 19 3.33 3.20 -14.74
CA VAL A 19 2.91 3.32 -13.35
C VAL A 19 2.83 1.95 -12.69
N PHE A 20 2.22 1.00 -13.36
CA PHE A 20 2.04 -0.36 -12.83
C PHE A 20 3.37 -1.05 -12.54
N ARG A 21 4.38 -0.81 -13.37
CA ARG A 21 5.72 -1.37 -13.19
C ARG A 21 6.35 -0.92 -11.86
N VAL A 22 6.19 0.34 -11.50
CA VAL A 22 6.67 0.86 -10.21
C VAL A 22 5.94 0.18 -9.05
N LEU A 23 4.62 0.02 -9.17
CA LEU A 23 3.79 -0.56 -8.11
C LEU A 23 4.01 -2.07 -7.94
N CYS A 24 4.48 -2.76 -8.97
CA CYS A 24 4.82 -4.19 -8.88
C CYS A 24 6.24 -4.44 -8.34
N ASP A 25 7.08 -3.42 -8.32
CA ASP A 25 8.46 -3.52 -7.86
C ASP A 25 8.54 -3.29 -6.36
N PRO A 26 9.06 -4.24 -5.56
CA PRO A 26 9.23 -4.02 -4.12
C PRO A 26 10.00 -2.74 -3.78
N GLN A 27 11.04 -2.42 -4.53
CA GLN A 27 11.79 -1.17 -4.34
C GLN A 27 10.95 0.06 -4.70
N GLY A 28 9.98 -0.08 -5.62
CA GLY A 28 9.04 0.98 -5.95
C GLY A 28 8.19 1.39 -4.74
N HIS A 29 7.75 0.41 -3.95
CA HIS A 29 6.98 0.69 -2.72
C HIS A 29 7.80 1.52 -1.73
N VAL A 30 9.09 1.22 -1.58
CA VAL A 30 9.99 2.00 -0.73
C VAL A 30 10.18 3.41 -1.29
N ALA A 31 10.37 3.52 -2.60
CA ALA A 31 10.65 4.80 -3.27
C ALA A 31 9.49 5.80 -3.12
N ILE A 32 8.22 5.33 -3.14
CA ILE A 32 7.05 6.20 -3.06
C ILE A 32 6.49 6.36 -1.65
N ASP A 33 7.05 5.66 -0.66
CA ASP A 33 6.54 5.73 0.71
C ASP A 33 6.67 7.15 1.28
N SER A 34 5.56 7.69 1.78
CA SER A 34 5.52 9.00 2.41
C SER A 34 5.64 8.96 3.94
N THR A 35 5.58 7.76 4.54
CA THR A 35 5.56 7.61 5.99
C THR A 35 6.95 7.59 6.62
N GLY A 36 7.98 7.23 5.85
CA GLY A 36 9.33 7.04 6.35
C GLY A 36 9.55 5.70 7.05
N MET A 37 8.54 4.84 7.12
CA MET A 37 8.67 3.53 7.75
C MET A 37 9.37 2.50 6.89
N LEU A 38 9.18 2.57 5.55
CA LEU A 38 9.74 1.58 4.63
C LEU A 38 11.20 1.92 4.33
N MET A 39 12.12 1.12 4.85
CA MET A 39 13.56 1.36 4.72
C MET A 39 14.14 0.67 3.49
N ASP A 40 13.71 -0.56 3.20
CA ASP A 40 14.19 -1.37 2.10
C ASP A 40 13.22 -2.51 1.84
N ALA A 41 13.40 -3.23 0.74
CA ALA A 41 12.57 -4.37 0.39
C ALA A 41 13.42 -5.47 -0.24
N THR A 42 13.00 -6.72 -0.02
CA THR A 42 13.66 -7.91 -0.58
C THR A 42 12.63 -8.72 -1.36
N GLY A 43 12.92 -9.01 -2.61
CA GLY A 43 12.05 -9.80 -3.49
C GLY A 43 12.11 -9.31 -4.92
N GLU A 44 11.52 -10.10 -5.81
CA GLU A 44 11.41 -9.79 -7.23
C GLU A 44 10.09 -9.05 -7.51
N PRO A 45 9.99 -8.33 -8.64
CA PRO A 45 8.72 -7.75 -9.05
C PRO A 45 7.62 -8.80 -9.08
N VAL A 46 6.43 -8.44 -8.59
CA VAL A 46 5.31 -9.37 -8.50
C VAL A 46 4.61 -9.50 -9.85
N THR A 47 4.11 -10.69 -10.14
CA THR A 47 3.48 -11.00 -11.43
C THR A 47 2.08 -11.60 -11.30
N ALA A 48 1.68 -12.01 -10.09
CA ALA A 48 0.39 -12.66 -9.87
C ALA A 48 -0.09 -12.48 -8.43
N ALA A 49 -1.40 -12.62 -8.23
CA ALA A 49 -1.96 -12.72 -6.90
C ALA A 49 -1.35 -13.92 -6.17
N GLY A 50 -1.05 -13.76 -4.90
CA GLY A 50 -0.35 -14.76 -4.10
C GLY A 50 1.15 -14.56 -4.02
N ASP A 51 1.74 -13.76 -4.90
CA ASP A 51 3.16 -13.41 -4.82
C ASP A 51 3.43 -12.60 -3.58
N THR A 52 4.63 -12.75 -3.03
CA THR A 52 5.03 -12.07 -1.79
C THR A 52 6.38 -11.40 -1.94
N PHE A 53 6.60 -10.38 -1.11
CA PHE A 53 7.93 -9.81 -0.89
C PHE A 53 8.02 -9.30 0.55
N VAL A 54 9.24 -9.05 1.01
CA VAL A 54 9.48 -8.60 2.38
C VAL A 54 9.86 -7.12 2.37
N VAL A 55 9.25 -6.35 3.27
CA VAL A 55 9.61 -4.94 3.49
C VAL A 55 10.24 -4.81 4.86
N HIS A 56 11.40 -4.17 4.91
CA HIS A 56 12.13 -3.88 6.13
C HIS A 56 11.69 -2.50 6.63
N MET A 57 11.10 -2.46 7.82
CA MET A 57 10.45 -1.27 8.36
C MET A 57 11.13 -0.80 9.63
N ASP A 58 11.00 0.49 9.89
CA ASP A 58 11.46 1.10 11.15
C ASP A 58 10.42 2.11 11.60
N ARG A 59 9.80 1.84 12.74
CA ARG A 59 8.78 2.71 13.35
C ARG A 59 9.35 3.63 14.43
N GLU A 60 10.61 3.50 14.75
CA GLU A 60 11.23 4.26 15.84
C GLU A 60 11.10 5.77 15.61
N ALA A 61 11.28 6.21 14.37
CA ALA A 61 11.18 7.63 14.01
C ALA A 61 9.77 8.21 14.23
N LEU A 62 8.72 7.38 14.24
CA LEU A 62 7.35 7.83 14.46
C LEU A 62 7.01 7.99 15.94
N ASN A 63 7.77 7.35 16.82
CA ASN A 63 7.61 7.41 18.27
C ASN A 63 6.18 7.13 18.75
N ASP A 64 5.47 6.24 18.05
CA ASP A 64 4.07 5.93 18.36
C ASP A 64 3.85 4.53 18.90
N TYR A 65 4.58 3.53 18.39
CA TYR A 65 4.45 2.14 18.80
C TYR A 65 5.84 1.51 18.94
N PRO A 66 6.12 0.79 20.03
CA PRO A 66 7.49 0.34 20.34
C PRO A 66 7.91 -0.90 19.53
N LEU A 67 7.79 -0.87 18.22
CA LEU A 67 8.22 -1.96 17.35
C LEU A 67 9.67 -1.83 16.89
N GLY A 68 10.20 -0.58 16.82
CA GLY A 68 11.53 -0.33 16.30
C GLY A 68 11.67 -0.84 14.86
N ARG A 69 12.73 -1.61 14.59
CA ARG A 69 12.96 -2.25 13.29
C ARG A 69 12.26 -3.60 13.24
N TYR A 70 11.55 -3.87 12.15
CA TYR A 70 10.86 -5.13 11.95
C TYR A 70 10.59 -5.37 10.47
N ASP A 71 10.32 -6.63 10.12
CA ASP A 71 9.99 -7.02 8.75
C ASP A 71 8.52 -7.36 8.65
N VAL A 72 7.91 -7.00 7.51
CA VAL A 72 6.57 -7.46 7.15
C VAL A 72 6.61 -8.15 5.80
N THR A 73 5.77 -9.17 5.63
CA THR A 73 5.57 -9.82 4.35
C THR A 73 4.37 -9.21 3.67
N VAL A 74 4.58 -8.66 2.48
CA VAL A 74 3.51 -8.16 1.61
C VAL A 74 3.02 -9.33 0.77
N THR A 75 1.72 -9.59 0.81
CA THR A 75 1.08 -10.65 0.01
C THR A 75 0.11 -10.01 -0.96
N ILE A 76 0.30 -10.23 -2.25
CA ILE A 76 -0.57 -9.67 -3.29
C ILE A 76 -1.91 -10.39 -3.26
N THR A 77 -2.99 -9.64 -3.05
CA THR A 77 -4.35 -10.17 -3.02
C THR A 77 -5.07 -10.01 -4.35
N THR A 78 -4.75 -8.95 -5.11
CA THR A 78 -5.34 -8.68 -6.41
C THR A 78 -4.24 -8.20 -7.35
N LEU A 79 -4.18 -8.75 -8.55
CA LEU A 79 -3.27 -8.24 -9.58
C LEU A 79 -3.92 -8.41 -10.96
N VAL A 80 -4.29 -7.26 -11.53
CA VAL A 80 -4.84 -7.17 -12.89
C VAL A 80 -3.86 -6.29 -13.68
N PRO A 81 -3.15 -6.83 -14.68
CA PRO A 81 -2.11 -6.08 -15.38
C PRO A 81 -2.58 -4.70 -15.86
N ASP A 82 -1.80 -3.68 -15.53
CA ASP A 82 -2.00 -2.28 -15.87
C ASP A 82 -3.34 -1.68 -15.38
N ARG A 83 -4.05 -2.37 -14.47
CA ARG A 83 -5.35 -1.92 -13.98
C ARG A 83 -5.47 -1.87 -12.48
N GLU A 84 -5.00 -2.89 -11.77
CA GLU A 84 -5.14 -2.93 -10.31
C GLU A 84 -4.07 -3.79 -9.67
N ILE A 85 -3.56 -3.32 -8.53
CA ILE A 85 -2.72 -4.11 -7.62
C ILE A 85 -3.19 -3.82 -6.20
N ALA A 86 -3.39 -4.88 -5.41
CA ALA A 86 -3.75 -4.76 -4.01
C ALA A 86 -2.99 -5.80 -3.20
N TRP A 87 -2.75 -5.47 -1.93
CA TRP A 87 -1.98 -6.34 -1.04
C TRP A 87 -2.42 -6.19 0.41
N THR A 88 -2.10 -7.22 1.20
CA THR A 88 -2.18 -7.16 2.65
C THR A 88 -0.77 -7.37 3.22
N VAL A 89 -0.57 -6.97 4.46
CA VAL A 89 0.72 -7.12 5.14
C VAL A 89 0.58 -8.06 6.32
N LYS A 90 1.59 -8.93 6.50
CA LYS A 90 1.68 -9.88 7.61
C LYS A 90 3.02 -9.68 8.30
N GLY A 91 2.99 -9.54 9.61
CA GLY A 91 4.19 -9.32 10.40
C GLY A 91 4.13 -10.11 11.70
N ARG A 92 4.92 -9.67 12.68
CA ARG A 92 4.97 -10.31 13.98
C ARG A 92 3.80 -9.95 14.90
N ILE A 93 2.99 -8.98 14.53
CA ILE A 93 1.79 -8.60 15.28
C ILE A 93 0.77 -9.73 15.20
N ARG A 94 0.21 -10.13 16.34
CA ARG A 94 -0.80 -11.18 16.41
C ARG A 94 -2.03 -10.67 17.16
N PRO A 95 -3.27 -10.98 16.68
CA PRO A 95 -3.54 -11.64 15.40
C PRO A 95 -3.16 -10.74 14.21
N GLN A 96 -3.07 -11.30 13.00
CA GLN A 96 -2.80 -10.51 11.79
C GLN A 96 -3.96 -9.53 11.55
N VAL A 97 -3.65 -8.34 11.06
CA VAL A 97 -4.66 -7.27 10.93
C VAL A 97 -5.67 -7.57 9.81
N GLY A 98 -5.19 -7.90 8.63
CA GLY A 98 -6.05 -8.21 7.49
C GLY A 98 -6.56 -7.01 6.70
N HIS A 99 -5.95 -5.84 6.88
CA HIS A 99 -6.28 -4.68 6.06
C HIS A 99 -5.65 -4.78 4.67
N VAL A 100 -6.20 -4.02 3.73
CA VAL A 100 -5.79 -4.07 2.32
C VAL A 100 -5.43 -2.67 1.83
N TYR A 101 -4.30 -2.57 1.15
CA TYR A 101 -3.87 -1.39 0.40
C TYR A 101 -3.97 -1.69 -1.08
N GLY A 102 -4.27 -0.70 -1.90
CA GLY A 102 -4.29 -0.95 -3.33
C GLY A 102 -4.28 0.30 -4.18
N TYR A 103 -4.08 0.07 -5.46
CA TYR A 103 -4.12 1.09 -6.51
C TYR A 103 -4.94 0.57 -7.68
N ARG A 104 -5.84 1.42 -8.18
CA ARG A 104 -6.54 1.17 -9.45
C ARG A 104 -6.06 2.19 -10.47
N LEU A 105 -5.86 1.73 -11.69
CA LEU A 105 -5.33 2.53 -12.79
C LEU A 105 -6.34 2.58 -13.93
N GLU A 106 -6.57 3.79 -14.45
CA GLU A 106 -7.42 4.00 -15.64
C GLU A 106 -6.68 4.92 -16.61
N PRO A 107 -6.68 4.60 -17.91
CA PRO A 107 -6.10 5.52 -18.90
C PRO A 107 -6.77 6.90 -18.80
N ALA A 108 -5.96 7.95 -18.85
CA ALA A 108 -6.43 9.33 -18.82
C ALA A 108 -5.75 10.12 -19.93
N GLY A 109 -6.47 10.38 -21.02
CA GLY A 109 -5.89 11.00 -22.20
C GLY A 109 -4.94 10.04 -22.94
N ASP A 110 -4.05 10.61 -23.75
CA ASP A 110 -3.19 9.82 -24.64
C ASP A 110 -1.98 9.18 -23.93
N ALA A 111 -1.51 9.79 -22.84
CA ALA A 111 -0.28 9.34 -22.18
C ALA A 111 -0.36 9.42 -20.64
N GLY A 112 -1.56 9.64 -20.09
CA GLY A 112 -1.75 9.78 -18.65
C GLY A 112 -2.48 8.61 -18.03
N THR A 113 -2.49 8.58 -16.70
CA THR A 113 -3.18 7.57 -15.91
C THR A 113 -3.89 8.23 -14.74
N LEU A 114 -5.17 7.95 -14.57
CA LEU A 114 -5.88 8.27 -13.33
C LEU A 114 -5.59 7.16 -12.32
N VAL A 115 -4.89 7.48 -11.26
CA VAL A 115 -4.52 6.53 -10.22
C VAL A 115 -5.40 6.77 -9.00
N THR A 116 -6.10 5.71 -8.56
CA THR A 116 -6.86 5.71 -7.31
C THR A 116 -6.10 4.89 -6.29
N SER A 117 -5.66 5.53 -5.21
CA SER A 117 -5.06 4.85 -4.06
C SER A 117 -6.14 4.59 -3.04
N TYR A 118 -6.23 3.37 -2.51
CA TYR A 118 -7.22 3.04 -1.50
C TYR A 118 -6.62 2.25 -0.35
N TYR A 119 -7.26 2.39 0.80
CA TYR A 119 -6.96 1.64 2.01
C TYR A 119 -8.28 1.14 2.60
N ASP A 120 -8.41 -0.17 2.76
CA ASP A 120 -9.64 -0.82 3.18
C ASP A 120 -9.40 -1.63 4.44
N TRP A 121 -10.18 -1.34 5.50
CA TRP A 121 -10.11 -2.07 6.77
C TRP A 121 -11.44 -2.74 7.12
N SER A 122 -12.29 -2.95 6.13
CA SER A 122 -13.62 -3.56 6.35
C SER A 122 -13.54 -5.02 6.78
N SER A 123 -12.45 -5.71 6.47
CA SER A 123 -12.25 -7.14 6.76
C SER A 123 -11.19 -7.41 7.81
N ILE A 124 -10.86 -6.42 8.65
CA ILE A 124 -9.85 -6.61 9.70
C ILE A 124 -10.34 -7.58 10.78
N HIS A 125 -9.38 -8.22 11.45
CA HIS A 125 -9.66 -9.12 12.56
C HIS A 125 -10.43 -8.38 13.68
N PRO A 126 -11.45 -9.00 14.30
CA PRO A 126 -12.26 -8.34 15.34
C PRO A 126 -11.45 -7.74 16.49
N HIS A 127 -10.34 -8.37 16.88
CA HIS A 127 -9.45 -7.85 17.92
C HIS A 127 -8.99 -6.42 17.59
N TRP A 128 -8.61 -6.17 16.34
CA TRP A 128 -8.12 -4.85 15.91
C TRP A 128 -9.25 -3.85 15.71
N ARG A 129 -10.43 -4.33 15.33
CA ARG A 129 -11.61 -3.47 15.23
C ARG A 129 -11.99 -2.92 16.60
N GLU A 130 -11.94 -3.73 17.64
CA GLU A 130 -12.23 -3.32 19.01
C GLU A 130 -11.20 -2.34 19.57
N ALA A 131 -9.96 -2.38 19.06
CA ALA A 131 -8.91 -1.46 19.49
C ALA A 131 -9.19 -0.01 19.10
N GLY A 132 -10.03 0.24 18.07
CA GLY A 132 -10.47 1.57 17.69
C GLY A 132 -9.40 2.46 17.10
N ILE A 133 -8.31 1.89 16.55
CA ILE A 133 -7.17 2.65 16.02
C ILE A 133 -7.23 2.85 14.50
N PHE A 134 -8.22 2.28 13.83
CA PHE A 134 -8.32 2.36 12.38
C PHE A 134 -9.15 3.56 11.91
N PRO A 135 -8.78 4.15 10.74
CA PRO A 135 -7.67 3.76 9.87
C PRO A 135 -6.30 4.11 10.44
N VAL A 136 -5.30 3.25 10.20
CA VAL A 136 -3.91 3.51 10.63
C VAL A 136 -3.15 4.34 9.60
N VAL A 137 -3.75 4.55 8.43
CA VAL A 137 -3.22 5.41 7.37
C VAL A 137 -4.22 6.52 7.13
N SER A 138 -3.75 7.75 7.04
CA SER A 138 -4.62 8.90 6.79
C SER A 138 -4.81 9.15 5.29
N GLU A 139 -5.90 9.85 4.95
CA GLU A 139 -6.13 10.31 3.58
C GLU A 139 -4.95 11.17 3.10
N GLY A 140 -4.42 12.04 3.98
CA GLY A 140 -3.25 12.87 3.66
C GLY A 140 -2.02 12.06 3.32
N ALA A 141 -1.77 10.93 4.02
CA ALA A 141 -0.66 10.04 3.73
C ALA A 141 -0.82 9.37 2.36
N LEU A 142 -2.03 8.94 2.00
CA LEU A 142 -2.30 8.38 0.68
C LEU A 142 -2.07 9.42 -0.43
N ARG A 143 -2.51 10.65 -0.22
CA ARG A 143 -2.27 11.75 -1.18
C ARG A 143 -0.79 12.06 -1.33
N ALA A 144 -0.04 12.08 -0.23
CA ALA A 144 1.40 12.33 -0.27
C ALA A 144 2.14 11.25 -1.05
N THR A 145 1.78 9.98 -0.88
CA THR A 145 2.36 8.86 -1.62
C THR A 145 2.07 8.99 -3.12
N LEU A 146 0.83 9.37 -3.50
CA LEU A 146 0.50 9.64 -4.91
C LEU A 146 1.34 10.78 -5.47
N GLY A 147 1.63 11.80 -4.67
CA GLY A 147 2.49 12.91 -5.09
C GLY A 147 3.91 12.46 -5.40
N ILE A 148 4.44 11.53 -4.63
CA ILE A 148 5.78 10.97 -4.87
C ILE A 148 5.77 10.08 -6.12
N LEU A 149 4.70 9.30 -6.32
CA LEU A 149 4.55 8.44 -7.49
C LEU A 149 4.47 9.24 -8.79
N ALA A 150 3.91 10.44 -8.70
CA ALA A 150 3.73 11.30 -9.86
C ALA A 150 5.05 11.78 -10.47
#